data_fa662fb6feeac10e09e3a7304173a09c
#
_entry.id   fa662fb6feeac10e09e3a7304173a09c
#
_cell.length_a   1.000
_cell.length_b   1.000
_cell.length_c   1.000
_cell.angle_alpha   90.00
_cell.angle_beta   90.00
_cell.angle_gamma   90.00
#
_symmetry.space_group_name_H-M   'P 1'
#
loop_
_entity.id
_entity.type
_entity.pdbx_description
1 polymer ?
#
loop_
_entity_poly.entity_id
_entity_poly.type
_entity_poly.pdbx_seq_one_letter_code
_entity_poly.pdbx_strand_id
1 'polypeptide(L)'
;MVLALYHRSLVVVLFTSLIVNLSLAQPSGGPYGPIRETYKLPTVSGKIYYVAVDGEAAQSGETLARPTTIEAAIERVQTGDAIVMRGGVYRTGNLVLNQGITIQPYEDEQPILNGTFVATTWKKLRSGLWTTKWSHLFPSKPDPWWQRDAEGRNTPLYRFNNDMVFIDGRFLQAVGWEGEVGENSYYIDYDSGQVYIGIDPANKLVEITAFDVALRRTIGEAHGKKSDGKGYTIRGITFTQYAYRALEIEGTEPVGLTEESKYGKDVVGSTLENCTISFCSRVAGYFRGDHLTIRHCKVSDTSTEGVYIIGSNDVLLEGNIFQRNNIENITGYYPAAVKIFDQCHRATCRDNLVTDLPNSNGIWYDVGEVDGVFVNNWIQNVGTVSQSIPTNQLWPSSNGFFFEISKGAVCAGNVFVNCDHGMMILNSSNVQIYQNTFVNSLACIGRNGRVAAGDHFGWHASTGPDVDKRGGHIFVNNLLTGDEGFNRPLLFVWQPDSMCGRLRTPQLKEIDHNVYVRGAVKTSYPLMLWSPTPSGDCQTGIESSDELRKLYPDYEINGLALLNYAGPLFKSETLDNFEIVREFSGSRAATELPAEIGKLLGRQKKSVHYVGAYPVGQ
;
A
#
# COMPACT_ATOMS: atom_id res chain seq x y z
N MET A 1 12.20 30.29 -79.98
CA MET A 1 11.68 29.00 -79.48
C MET A 1 12.63 28.59 -78.40
N VAL A 2 12.34 28.93 -77.15
CA VAL A 2 13.18 28.75 -75.96
C VAL A 2 12.43 27.80 -74.98
N LEU A 3 13.00 26.62 -74.78
CA LEU A 3 12.52 25.65 -73.78
C LEU A 3 12.94 26.13 -72.40
N ALA A 4 11.96 26.32 -71.51
CA ALA A 4 12.19 26.56 -70.11
C ALA A 4 12.13 25.22 -69.35
N LEU A 5 13.22 24.80 -68.71
CA LEU A 5 13.30 23.69 -67.76
C LEU A 5 12.84 24.15 -66.39
N TYR A 6 11.77 23.56 -65.91
CA TYR A 6 11.32 23.69 -64.48
C TYR A 6 12.04 22.63 -63.61
N HIS A 7 12.94 23.08 -62.76
CA HIS A 7 13.45 22.28 -61.65
C HIS A 7 12.40 22.31 -60.51
N ARG A 8 11.82 21.16 -60.24
CA ARG A 8 11.03 20.96 -59.01
C ARG A 8 11.98 20.47 -57.91
N SER A 9 12.31 21.35 -56.98
CA SER A 9 12.99 20.97 -55.73
C SER A 9 11.97 20.32 -54.80
N LEU A 10 12.16 19.04 -54.52
CA LEU A 10 11.41 18.27 -53.55
C LEU A 10 11.97 18.61 -52.16
N VAL A 11 11.27 19.42 -51.38
CA VAL A 11 11.60 19.66 -49.98
C VAL A 11 10.98 18.51 -49.19
N VAL A 12 11.83 17.56 -48.77
CA VAL A 12 11.44 16.53 -47.80
C VAL A 12 11.50 17.15 -46.40
N VAL A 13 10.34 17.49 -45.87
CA VAL A 13 10.20 17.90 -44.45
C VAL A 13 10.21 16.63 -43.62
N LEU A 14 11.35 16.31 -43.00
CA LEU A 14 11.40 15.32 -41.92
C LEU A 14 10.65 15.86 -40.69
N PHE A 15 9.45 15.40 -40.49
CA PHE A 15 8.80 15.49 -39.20
C PHE A 15 9.45 14.48 -38.24
N THR A 16 10.46 14.91 -37.52
CA THR A 16 10.88 14.22 -36.30
C THR A 16 9.78 14.45 -35.23
N SER A 17 8.87 13.50 -35.11
CA SER A 17 7.97 13.43 -33.96
C SER A 17 8.83 13.21 -32.73
N LEU A 18 9.15 14.28 -32.01
CA LEU A 18 9.54 14.20 -30.60
C LEU A 18 8.35 13.60 -29.87
N ILE A 19 8.37 12.30 -29.62
CA ILE A 19 7.55 11.67 -28.59
C ILE A 19 8.15 12.16 -27.27
N VAL A 20 7.67 13.30 -26.79
CA VAL A 20 7.84 13.70 -25.41
C VAL A 20 7.06 12.65 -24.63
N ASN A 21 7.76 11.66 -24.10
CA ASN A 21 7.23 10.88 -23.00
C ASN A 21 7.00 11.88 -21.86
N LEU A 22 5.77 12.36 -21.74
CA LEU A 22 5.26 12.94 -20.53
C LEU A 22 5.25 11.80 -19.50
N SER A 23 6.41 11.53 -18.89
CA SER A 23 6.40 10.91 -17.58
C SER A 23 5.58 11.88 -16.73
N LEU A 24 4.37 11.47 -16.34
CA LEU A 24 3.63 12.16 -15.28
C LEU A 24 4.64 12.40 -14.16
N ALA A 25 4.93 13.65 -13.86
CA ALA A 25 5.90 14.01 -12.85
C ALA A 25 5.42 13.34 -11.54
N GLN A 26 6.27 12.51 -10.94
CA GLN A 26 5.96 11.92 -9.65
C GLN A 26 5.93 13.04 -8.61
N PRO A 27 5.14 12.90 -7.53
CA PRO A 27 5.18 13.83 -6.41
C PRO A 27 6.60 13.98 -5.87
N SER A 28 6.88 15.11 -5.22
CA SER A 28 8.20 15.34 -4.61
C SER A 28 8.57 14.22 -3.64
N GLY A 29 9.83 13.76 -3.68
CA GLY A 29 10.36 12.70 -2.81
C GLY A 29 10.71 11.39 -3.53
N GLY A 30 10.27 11.22 -4.79
CA GLY A 30 10.61 10.04 -5.61
C GLY A 30 12.10 9.97 -6.01
N PRO A 31 12.51 8.97 -6.78
CA PRO A 31 11.66 8.12 -7.60
C PRO A 31 10.95 7.01 -6.82
N TYR A 32 9.66 6.80 -7.11
CA TYR A 32 8.85 5.72 -6.58
C TYR A 32 8.64 4.62 -7.61
N GLY A 33 8.51 3.39 -7.15
CA GLY A 33 8.25 2.23 -8.00
C GLY A 33 9.46 1.74 -8.78
N PRO A 34 9.26 0.82 -9.73
CA PRO A 34 10.35 0.20 -10.46
C PRO A 34 11.21 1.18 -11.23
N ILE A 35 12.52 1.09 -11.02
CA ILE A 35 13.53 1.88 -11.72
C ILE A 35 14.02 1.04 -12.91
N ARG A 36 13.99 1.64 -14.09
CA ARG A 36 14.53 0.97 -15.29
C ARG A 36 16.04 0.87 -15.19
N GLU A 37 16.55 -0.35 -15.25
CA GLU A 37 17.98 -0.62 -15.23
C GLU A 37 18.35 -1.79 -16.14
N THR A 38 19.65 -1.92 -16.43
CA THR A 38 20.21 -3.06 -17.15
C THR A 38 20.90 -3.98 -16.14
N TYR A 39 20.37 -5.18 -15.96
CA TYR A 39 20.86 -6.14 -14.98
C TYR A 39 22.14 -6.82 -15.48
N LYS A 40 23.21 -6.67 -14.74
CA LYS A 40 24.42 -7.52 -14.93
C LYS A 40 24.11 -8.92 -14.45
N LEU A 41 24.82 -9.91 -15.01
CA LEU A 41 24.75 -11.27 -14.49
C LEU A 41 25.08 -11.27 -12.99
N PRO A 42 24.28 -11.97 -12.17
CA PRO A 42 24.49 -11.96 -10.73
C PRO A 42 25.79 -12.67 -10.36
N THR A 43 26.51 -12.13 -9.40
CA THR A 43 27.64 -12.84 -8.77
C THR A 43 27.07 -13.87 -7.79
N VAL A 44 27.21 -15.14 -8.13
CA VAL A 44 26.66 -16.25 -7.32
C VAL A 44 27.77 -17.25 -6.94
N SER A 45 27.57 -17.95 -5.85
CA SER A 45 28.47 -19.03 -5.43
C SER A 45 28.19 -20.37 -6.14
N GLY A 46 26.99 -20.49 -6.72
CA GLY A 46 26.51 -21.67 -7.41
C GLY A 46 26.44 -21.48 -8.93
N LYS A 47 25.40 -22.04 -9.55
CA LYS A 47 25.14 -22.02 -10.99
C LYS A 47 24.21 -20.89 -11.39
N ILE A 48 24.27 -20.51 -12.67
CA ILE A 48 23.27 -19.65 -13.33
C ILE A 48 22.46 -20.53 -14.28
N TYR A 49 21.13 -20.51 -14.13
CA TYR A 49 20.18 -21.14 -15.04
C TYR A 49 19.51 -20.08 -15.89
N TYR A 50 19.65 -20.20 -17.22
CA TYR A 50 18.94 -19.33 -18.18
C TYR A 50 17.60 -19.95 -18.53
N VAL A 51 16.56 -19.13 -18.42
CA VAL A 51 15.17 -19.51 -18.64
C VAL A 51 14.57 -18.68 -19.76
N ALA A 52 13.82 -19.31 -20.66
CA ALA A 52 13.12 -18.62 -21.75
C ALA A 52 11.71 -19.19 -21.93
N VAL A 53 10.82 -18.39 -22.56
CA VAL A 53 9.42 -18.82 -22.84
C VAL A 53 9.39 -20.06 -23.74
N ASP A 54 10.33 -20.14 -24.66
CA ASP A 54 10.55 -21.28 -25.58
C ASP A 54 11.62 -22.26 -25.08
N GLY A 55 12.02 -22.14 -23.81
CA GLY A 55 12.95 -23.06 -23.18
C GLY A 55 12.36 -24.48 -23.04
N GLU A 56 13.24 -25.47 -23.06
CA GLU A 56 12.85 -26.88 -22.97
C GLU A 56 13.26 -27.45 -21.61
N ALA A 57 12.34 -28.13 -20.92
CA ALA A 57 12.59 -28.72 -19.60
C ALA A 57 13.78 -29.71 -19.59
N ALA A 58 14.06 -30.38 -20.70
CA ALA A 58 15.17 -31.31 -20.84
C ALA A 58 16.54 -30.63 -20.99
N GLN A 59 16.59 -29.33 -21.33
CA GLN A 59 17.84 -28.57 -21.47
C GLN A 59 18.43 -28.26 -20.10
N SER A 60 19.75 -28.18 -20.01
CA SER A 60 20.44 -27.89 -18.75
C SER A 60 20.13 -26.47 -18.21
N GLY A 61 19.86 -25.52 -19.09
CA GLY A 61 19.74 -24.10 -18.74
C GLY A 61 21.04 -23.39 -18.43
N GLU A 62 22.20 -24.04 -18.50
CA GLU A 62 23.49 -23.46 -18.11
C GLU A 62 24.07 -22.49 -19.16
N THR A 63 23.43 -22.34 -20.31
CA THR A 63 23.84 -21.40 -21.35
C THR A 63 22.62 -20.72 -21.99
N LEU A 64 22.79 -19.49 -22.49
CA LEU A 64 21.75 -18.77 -23.23
C LEU A 64 21.25 -19.50 -24.49
N ALA A 65 22.12 -20.29 -25.14
CA ALA A 65 21.76 -21.04 -26.33
C ALA A 65 20.92 -22.29 -26.04
N ARG A 66 20.82 -22.70 -24.79
CA ARG A 66 20.05 -23.87 -24.34
C ARG A 66 19.26 -23.54 -23.08
N PRO A 67 18.30 -22.61 -23.17
CA PRO A 67 17.50 -22.23 -22.02
C PRO A 67 16.59 -23.36 -21.58
N THR A 68 16.33 -23.44 -20.30
CA THR A 68 15.33 -24.37 -19.72
C THR A 68 14.02 -23.64 -19.43
N THR A 69 12.99 -24.35 -18.93
CA THR A 69 11.77 -23.75 -18.43
C THR A 69 11.95 -23.25 -17.00
N ILE A 70 11.09 -22.34 -16.53
CA ILE A 70 11.15 -21.84 -15.15
C ILE A 70 10.88 -22.95 -14.14
N GLU A 71 9.95 -23.87 -14.44
CA GLU A 71 9.62 -25.02 -13.58
C GLU A 71 10.85 -25.93 -13.39
N ALA A 72 11.51 -26.30 -14.49
CA ALA A 72 12.70 -27.14 -14.42
C ALA A 72 13.90 -26.45 -13.75
N ALA A 73 14.02 -25.13 -13.87
CA ALA A 73 15.04 -24.35 -13.16
C ALA A 73 14.76 -24.36 -11.64
N ILE A 74 13.51 -24.09 -11.23
CA ILE A 74 13.11 -24.12 -9.80
C ILE A 74 13.35 -25.50 -9.17
N GLU A 75 13.10 -26.59 -9.88
CA GLU A 75 13.38 -27.93 -9.39
C GLU A 75 14.88 -28.20 -9.17
N ARG A 76 15.74 -27.57 -9.96
CA ARG A 76 17.20 -27.84 -9.94
C ARG A 76 17.99 -26.97 -8.99
N VAL A 77 17.58 -25.70 -8.82
CA VAL A 77 18.36 -24.71 -8.04
C VAL A 77 18.67 -25.17 -6.63
N GLN A 78 19.83 -24.75 -6.16
CA GLN A 78 20.32 -24.91 -4.80
C GLN A 78 20.65 -23.52 -4.22
N THR A 79 20.85 -23.47 -2.92
CA THR A 79 21.28 -22.24 -2.23
C THR A 79 22.48 -21.60 -2.92
N GLY A 80 22.37 -20.32 -3.27
CA GLY A 80 23.42 -19.56 -3.92
C GLY A 80 23.43 -19.64 -5.44
N ASP A 81 22.48 -20.36 -6.06
CA ASP A 81 22.25 -20.33 -7.51
C ASP A 81 21.48 -19.08 -7.94
N ALA A 82 21.42 -18.86 -9.26
CA ALA A 82 20.56 -17.84 -9.85
C ALA A 82 19.77 -18.37 -11.05
N ILE A 83 18.60 -17.79 -11.25
CA ILE A 83 17.78 -17.92 -12.46
C ILE A 83 17.81 -16.57 -13.19
N VAL A 84 18.24 -16.58 -14.46
CA VAL A 84 18.26 -15.42 -15.34
C VAL A 84 17.22 -15.64 -16.43
N MET A 85 16.17 -14.81 -16.43
CA MET A 85 15.01 -14.98 -17.29
C MET A 85 15.07 -14.11 -18.54
N ARG A 86 14.80 -14.69 -19.69
CA ARG A 86 14.59 -13.95 -20.92
C ARG A 86 13.22 -13.26 -20.89
N GLY A 87 13.09 -12.17 -21.63
CA GLY A 87 11.82 -11.44 -21.76
C GLY A 87 10.71 -12.27 -22.38
N GLY A 88 9.46 -11.92 -22.04
CA GLY A 88 8.27 -12.58 -22.56
C GLY A 88 7.28 -12.97 -21.49
N VAL A 89 6.14 -13.55 -21.91
CA VAL A 89 5.04 -13.93 -21.01
C VAL A 89 5.12 -15.43 -20.71
N TYR A 90 5.41 -15.75 -19.45
CA TYR A 90 5.45 -17.10 -18.90
C TYR A 90 4.10 -17.41 -18.25
N ARG A 91 3.27 -18.21 -18.89
CA ARG A 91 1.98 -18.66 -18.34
C ARG A 91 2.20 -19.85 -17.42
N THR A 92 2.45 -19.56 -16.16
CA THR A 92 2.88 -20.53 -15.16
C THR A 92 2.47 -20.09 -13.76
N GLY A 93 2.51 -21.04 -12.81
CA GLY A 93 2.27 -20.79 -11.40
C GLY A 93 2.49 -22.04 -10.57
N ASN A 94 2.13 -21.96 -9.29
CA ASN A 94 2.32 -23.02 -8.30
C ASN A 94 3.79 -23.48 -8.18
N LEU A 95 4.72 -22.55 -8.50
CA LEU A 95 6.14 -22.79 -8.33
C LEU A 95 6.47 -22.86 -6.83
N VAL A 96 7.21 -23.87 -6.42
CA VAL A 96 7.59 -24.07 -5.01
C VAL A 96 9.09 -24.01 -4.89
N LEU A 97 9.59 -23.11 -4.06
CA LEU A 97 11.01 -22.88 -3.80
C LEU A 97 11.30 -23.03 -2.31
N ASN A 98 12.41 -23.67 -1.95
CA ASN A 98 12.86 -23.75 -0.56
C ASN A 98 14.36 -23.46 -0.38
N GLN A 99 14.98 -22.79 -1.37
CA GLN A 99 16.37 -22.40 -1.38
C GLN A 99 16.53 -20.89 -1.57
N GLY A 100 17.53 -20.29 -0.93
CA GLY A 100 17.89 -18.87 -1.11
C GLY A 100 18.65 -18.67 -2.40
N ILE A 101 17.98 -18.15 -3.44
CA ILE A 101 18.49 -17.92 -4.78
C ILE A 101 18.24 -16.48 -5.25
N THR A 102 18.85 -16.12 -6.38
CA THR A 102 18.53 -14.88 -7.10
C THR A 102 17.72 -15.19 -8.35
N ILE A 103 16.63 -14.43 -8.61
CA ILE A 103 15.83 -14.47 -9.84
C ILE A 103 15.83 -13.05 -10.43
N GLN A 104 16.25 -12.90 -11.68
CA GLN A 104 16.31 -11.59 -12.34
C GLN A 104 16.17 -11.70 -13.87
N PRO A 105 15.92 -10.59 -14.57
CA PRO A 105 15.96 -10.55 -16.02
C PRO A 105 17.37 -10.76 -16.57
N TYR A 106 17.44 -11.15 -17.85
CA TYR A 106 18.62 -11.00 -18.66
C TYR A 106 18.71 -9.56 -19.19
N GLU A 107 19.77 -8.85 -18.81
CA GLU A 107 19.98 -7.44 -19.19
C GLU A 107 18.77 -6.53 -18.90
N ASP A 108 18.17 -5.91 -19.90
CA ASP A 108 17.00 -5.02 -19.79
C ASP A 108 15.70 -5.67 -20.28
N GLU A 109 15.70 -6.98 -20.45
CA GLU A 109 14.52 -7.75 -20.86
C GLU A 109 13.45 -7.75 -19.76
N GLN A 110 12.19 -7.98 -20.15
CA GLN A 110 11.04 -7.89 -19.26
C GLN A 110 10.31 -9.24 -19.17
N PRO A 111 10.68 -10.11 -18.26
CA PRO A 111 9.94 -11.33 -17.98
C PRO A 111 8.66 -11.04 -17.20
N ILE A 112 7.57 -11.67 -17.62
CA ILE A 112 6.24 -11.55 -17.03
C ILE A 112 5.76 -12.95 -16.66
N LEU A 113 5.61 -13.23 -15.37
CA LEU A 113 4.91 -14.42 -14.89
C LEU A 113 3.42 -14.10 -14.80
N ASN A 114 2.62 -14.87 -15.54
CA ASN A 114 1.21 -14.62 -15.73
C ASN A 114 0.38 -15.84 -15.29
N GLY A 115 -0.58 -15.61 -14.39
CA GLY A 115 -1.42 -16.64 -13.78
C GLY A 115 -2.62 -17.08 -14.61
N THR A 116 -2.69 -16.72 -15.90
CA THR A 116 -3.84 -17.05 -16.76
C THR A 116 -3.47 -18.01 -17.88
N PHE A 117 -4.50 -18.68 -18.43
CA PHE A 117 -4.45 -19.23 -19.78
C PHE A 117 -5.36 -18.44 -20.74
N VAL A 118 -5.08 -18.55 -22.03
CA VAL A 118 -5.89 -17.96 -23.08
C VAL A 118 -7.09 -18.86 -23.38
N ALA A 119 -8.30 -18.31 -23.24
CA ALA A 119 -9.53 -19.00 -23.58
C ALA A 119 -9.84 -18.85 -25.08
N THR A 120 -9.73 -19.93 -25.84
CA THR A 120 -9.85 -19.91 -27.32
C THR A 120 -11.17 -20.48 -27.84
N THR A 121 -11.91 -21.22 -27.02
CA THR A 121 -13.13 -21.91 -27.44
C THR A 121 -14.36 -21.20 -26.88
N TRP A 122 -15.03 -20.42 -27.73
CA TRP A 122 -16.21 -19.64 -27.34
C TRP A 122 -17.44 -20.02 -28.14
N LYS A 123 -18.60 -20.08 -27.47
CA LYS A 123 -19.92 -20.34 -28.09
C LYS A 123 -20.79 -19.10 -27.87
N LYS A 124 -21.33 -18.56 -28.95
CA LYS A 124 -22.36 -17.52 -28.89
C LYS A 124 -23.69 -18.11 -28.44
N LEU A 125 -24.28 -17.56 -27.39
CA LEU A 125 -25.60 -17.98 -26.88
C LEU A 125 -26.71 -17.10 -27.43
N ARG A 126 -26.50 -15.78 -27.36
CA ARG A 126 -27.41 -14.74 -27.86
C ARG A 126 -26.61 -13.49 -28.23
N SER A 127 -27.28 -12.47 -28.77
CA SER A 127 -26.61 -11.20 -29.05
C SER A 127 -25.96 -10.64 -27.76
N GLY A 128 -24.67 -10.33 -27.84
CA GLY A 128 -23.92 -9.78 -26.71
C GLY A 128 -23.62 -10.76 -25.58
N LEU A 129 -23.82 -12.08 -25.75
CA LEU A 129 -23.46 -13.07 -24.72
C LEU A 129 -22.73 -14.26 -25.32
N TRP A 130 -21.56 -14.53 -24.78
CA TRP A 130 -20.68 -15.63 -25.17
C TRP A 130 -20.32 -16.47 -23.95
N THR A 131 -20.08 -17.77 -24.11
CA THR A 131 -19.67 -18.67 -23.03
C THR A 131 -18.56 -19.60 -23.45
N THR A 132 -17.73 -19.99 -22.47
CA THR A 132 -16.72 -21.03 -22.60
C THR A 132 -16.73 -21.95 -21.38
N LYS A 133 -16.35 -23.21 -21.56
CA LYS A 133 -16.10 -24.14 -20.46
C LYS A 133 -14.70 -23.89 -19.91
N TRP A 134 -14.57 -23.78 -18.58
CA TRP A 134 -13.30 -23.56 -17.91
C TRP A 134 -13.09 -24.57 -16.78
N SER A 135 -11.92 -25.16 -16.73
CA SER A 135 -11.60 -26.21 -15.76
C SER A 135 -10.73 -25.76 -14.59
N HIS A 136 -10.12 -24.56 -14.70
CA HIS A 136 -9.26 -23.99 -13.68
C HIS A 136 -10.04 -22.92 -12.91
N LEU A 137 -10.92 -23.35 -11.99
CA LEU A 137 -11.77 -22.44 -11.22
C LEU A 137 -11.38 -22.42 -9.75
N PHE A 138 -11.43 -21.24 -9.14
CA PHE A 138 -11.02 -20.95 -7.76
C PHE A 138 -12.17 -20.29 -6.97
N PRO A 139 -13.29 -21.00 -6.73
CA PRO A 139 -14.42 -20.44 -5.99
C PRO A 139 -13.99 -20.10 -4.56
N SER A 140 -14.38 -18.91 -4.11
CA SER A 140 -14.13 -18.49 -2.73
C SER A 140 -15.30 -18.84 -1.82
N LYS A 141 -14.98 -19.18 -0.58
CA LYS A 141 -15.94 -19.32 0.53
C LYS A 141 -15.50 -18.39 1.65
N PRO A 142 -15.82 -17.08 1.56
CA PRO A 142 -15.39 -16.13 2.57
C PRO A 142 -16.04 -16.42 3.91
N ASP A 143 -15.29 -16.22 4.98
CA ASP A 143 -15.83 -16.30 6.35
C ASP A 143 -17.00 -15.34 6.54
N PRO A 144 -18.00 -15.69 7.37
CA PRO A 144 -19.15 -14.82 7.62
C PRO A 144 -18.78 -13.41 8.08
N TRP A 145 -17.69 -13.25 8.82
CA TRP A 145 -17.26 -11.93 9.29
C TRP A 145 -16.70 -11.04 8.15
N TRP A 146 -16.23 -11.61 7.04
CA TRP A 146 -15.85 -10.84 5.85
C TRP A 146 -17.07 -10.33 5.09
N GLN A 147 -18.20 -11.00 5.24
CA GLN A 147 -19.45 -10.67 4.56
C GLN A 147 -20.32 -9.70 5.36
N ARG A 148 -19.89 -9.30 6.55
CA ARG A 148 -20.66 -8.39 7.40
C ARG A 148 -20.83 -7.03 6.74
N ASP A 149 -21.93 -6.37 7.08
CA ASP A 149 -22.12 -4.97 6.73
C ASP A 149 -21.04 -4.11 7.37
N ALA A 150 -20.39 -3.29 6.57
CA ALA A 150 -19.47 -2.27 7.03
C ALA A 150 -19.88 -0.93 6.41
N GLU A 151 -20.03 0.08 7.24
CA GLU A 151 -20.40 1.44 6.82
C GLU A 151 -21.74 1.49 6.02
N GLY A 152 -22.70 0.64 6.38
CA GLY A 152 -23.98 0.54 5.66
C GLY A 152 -23.88 -0.10 4.27
N ARG A 153 -22.81 -0.82 4.00
CA ARG A 153 -22.57 -1.50 2.71
C ARG A 153 -22.30 -2.98 2.90
N ASN A 154 -22.91 -3.80 2.06
CA ASN A 154 -22.68 -5.25 1.98
C ASN A 154 -21.99 -5.60 0.66
N THR A 155 -20.90 -6.32 0.73
CA THR A 155 -20.23 -6.84 -0.46
C THR A 155 -20.98 -8.08 -0.98
N PRO A 156 -21.42 -8.11 -2.23
CA PRO A 156 -22.04 -9.29 -2.84
C PRO A 156 -21.09 -10.49 -2.87
N LEU A 157 -21.62 -11.70 -2.71
CA LEU A 157 -20.81 -12.92 -2.61
C LEU A 157 -19.91 -13.15 -3.84
N TYR A 158 -20.37 -12.83 -5.02
CA TYR A 158 -19.59 -13.01 -6.26
C TYR A 158 -18.33 -12.11 -6.33
N ARG A 159 -18.26 -11.03 -5.52
CA ARG A 159 -17.05 -10.20 -5.39
C ARG A 159 -15.93 -10.88 -4.61
N PHE A 160 -16.25 -11.91 -3.86
CA PHE A 160 -15.26 -12.71 -3.12
C PHE A 160 -14.66 -13.86 -3.94
N ASN A 161 -15.12 -14.09 -5.16
CA ASN A 161 -14.52 -15.09 -6.04
C ASN A 161 -13.06 -14.73 -6.35
N ASN A 162 -12.23 -15.78 -6.51
CA ASN A 162 -10.81 -15.57 -6.79
C ASN A 162 -10.50 -15.53 -8.28
N ASP A 163 -11.45 -15.97 -9.13
CA ASP A 163 -11.26 -15.95 -10.57
C ASP A 163 -11.37 -14.55 -11.15
N MET A 164 -10.52 -14.26 -12.11
CA MET A 164 -10.50 -13.02 -12.88
C MET A 164 -10.55 -13.32 -14.37
N VAL A 165 -11.21 -12.43 -15.13
CA VAL A 165 -11.30 -12.50 -16.60
C VAL A 165 -10.78 -11.19 -17.18
N PHE A 166 -9.95 -11.31 -18.23
CA PHE A 166 -9.35 -10.17 -18.92
C PHE A 166 -9.63 -10.25 -20.42
N ILE A 167 -9.82 -9.09 -21.05
CA ILE A 167 -9.91 -8.96 -22.50
C ILE A 167 -8.93 -7.88 -22.96
N ASP A 168 -7.97 -8.27 -23.81
CA ASP A 168 -6.90 -7.39 -24.30
C ASP A 168 -6.17 -6.67 -23.14
N GLY A 169 -5.92 -7.41 -22.04
CA GLY A 169 -5.29 -6.94 -20.80
C GLY A 169 -6.19 -6.13 -19.87
N ARG A 170 -7.44 -5.83 -20.25
CA ARG A 170 -8.40 -5.10 -19.43
C ARG A 170 -9.16 -6.07 -18.52
N PHE A 171 -9.14 -5.81 -17.22
CA PHE A 171 -9.92 -6.54 -16.22
C PHE A 171 -11.42 -6.32 -16.44
N LEU A 172 -12.21 -7.39 -16.38
CA LEU A 172 -13.67 -7.34 -16.36
C LEU A 172 -14.18 -7.48 -14.92
N GLN A 173 -15.32 -6.87 -14.65
CA GLN A 173 -15.93 -6.92 -13.33
C GLN A 173 -16.85 -8.13 -13.19
N ALA A 174 -16.73 -8.89 -12.09
CA ALA A 174 -17.65 -9.97 -11.78
C ALA A 174 -19.09 -9.46 -11.53
N VAL A 175 -20.09 -10.23 -12.01
CA VAL A 175 -21.52 -9.99 -11.73
C VAL A 175 -22.18 -11.25 -11.16
N GLY A 176 -23.39 -11.11 -10.61
CA GLY A 176 -24.05 -12.16 -9.83
C GLY A 176 -24.69 -13.28 -10.65
N TRP A 177 -25.06 -13.05 -11.91
CA TRP A 177 -25.67 -14.03 -12.80
C TRP A 177 -25.53 -13.62 -14.28
N GLU A 178 -25.79 -14.54 -15.20
CA GLU A 178 -25.55 -14.35 -16.63
C GLU A 178 -26.33 -13.19 -17.27
N GLY A 179 -27.48 -12.85 -16.70
CA GLY A 179 -28.33 -11.75 -17.21
C GLY A 179 -27.78 -10.35 -16.97
N GLU A 180 -26.83 -10.19 -16.05
CA GLU A 180 -26.15 -8.94 -15.73
C GLU A 180 -24.87 -8.75 -16.57
N VAL A 181 -24.48 -9.76 -17.35
CA VAL A 181 -23.23 -9.70 -18.14
C VAL A 181 -23.37 -8.67 -19.25
N GLY A 182 -22.50 -7.68 -19.21
CA GLY A 182 -22.34 -6.63 -20.20
C GLY A 182 -20.92 -6.56 -20.75
N GLU A 183 -20.62 -5.51 -21.50
CA GLU A 183 -19.36 -5.33 -22.21
C GLU A 183 -18.12 -5.27 -21.29
N ASN A 184 -18.30 -4.86 -20.03
CA ASN A 184 -17.24 -4.68 -19.04
C ASN A 184 -17.31 -5.68 -17.88
N SER A 185 -18.10 -6.76 -18.03
CA SER A 185 -18.35 -7.69 -16.95
C SER A 185 -18.34 -9.15 -17.40
N TYR A 186 -18.17 -10.04 -16.44
CA TYR A 186 -18.24 -11.47 -16.62
C TYR A 186 -19.04 -12.13 -15.51
N TYR A 187 -19.52 -13.32 -15.78
CA TYR A 187 -20.13 -14.22 -14.79
C TYR A 187 -19.51 -15.60 -14.88
N ILE A 188 -19.35 -16.25 -13.73
CA ILE A 188 -18.92 -17.66 -13.65
C ILE A 188 -20.00 -18.44 -12.94
N ASP A 189 -20.54 -19.45 -13.63
CA ASP A 189 -21.32 -20.51 -13.03
C ASP A 189 -20.36 -21.62 -12.58
N TYR A 190 -20.04 -21.64 -11.30
CA TYR A 190 -19.10 -22.60 -10.70
C TYR A 190 -19.61 -24.03 -10.71
N ASP A 191 -20.93 -24.24 -10.69
CA ASP A 191 -21.53 -25.59 -10.71
C ASP A 191 -21.37 -26.25 -12.09
N SER A 192 -21.65 -25.51 -13.14
CA SER A 192 -21.46 -25.96 -14.50
C SER A 192 -20.05 -25.74 -15.05
N GLY A 193 -19.25 -24.91 -14.42
CA GLY A 193 -17.93 -24.49 -14.90
C GLY A 193 -17.97 -23.64 -16.17
N GLN A 194 -19.04 -22.88 -16.38
CA GLN A 194 -19.19 -21.97 -17.52
C GLN A 194 -18.78 -20.56 -17.16
N VAL A 195 -17.99 -19.93 -18.03
CA VAL A 195 -17.63 -18.52 -17.96
C VAL A 195 -18.36 -17.77 -19.05
N TYR A 196 -18.99 -16.65 -18.70
CA TYR A 196 -19.80 -15.82 -19.58
C TYR A 196 -19.20 -14.44 -19.72
N ILE A 197 -19.11 -13.92 -20.95
CA ILE A 197 -18.66 -12.55 -21.26
C ILE A 197 -19.64 -11.86 -22.18
N GLY A 198 -19.71 -10.52 -22.09
CA GLY A 198 -20.66 -9.69 -22.86
C GLY A 198 -20.09 -9.07 -24.14
N ILE A 199 -18.91 -9.49 -24.56
CA ILE A 199 -18.23 -8.96 -25.75
C ILE A 199 -17.85 -10.11 -26.70
N ASP A 200 -17.86 -9.84 -28.02
CA ASP A 200 -17.41 -10.82 -29.02
C ASP A 200 -15.90 -11.10 -28.83
N PRO A 201 -15.53 -12.37 -28.54
CA PRO A 201 -14.13 -12.74 -28.33
C PRO A 201 -13.32 -12.89 -29.63
N ALA A 202 -13.95 -12.76 -30.81
CA ALA A 202 -13.27 -12.84 -32.09
C ALA A 202 -12.15 -11.78 -32.19
N ASN A 203 -10.93 -12.22 -32.51
CA ASN A 203 -9.74 -11.38 -32.61
C ASN A 203 -9.37 -10.62 -31.31
N LYS A 204 -9.75 -11.16 -30.16
CA LYS A 204 -9.41 -10.63 -28.84
C LYS A 204 -8.61 -11.63 -28.04
N LEU A 205 -7.67 -11.14 -27.25
CA LEU A 205 -6.96 -11.93 -26.25
C LEU A 205 -7.87 -12.03 -25.00
N VAL A 206 -8.56 -13.16 -24.85
CA VAL A 206 -9.36 -13.42 -23.65
C VAL A 206 -8.57 -14.33 -22.72
N GLU A 207 -8.27 -13.85 -21.52
CA GLU A 207 -7.46 -14.55 -20.53
C GLU A 207 -8.31 -14.80 -19.28
N ILE A 208 -8.20 -16.01 -18.73
CA ILE A 208 -8.90 -16.40 -17.51
C ILE A 208 -7.86 -16.98 -16.55
N THR A 209 -7.96 -16.67 -15.26
CA THR A 209 -7.11 -17.25 -14.22
C THR A 209 -7.03 -18.77 -14.33
N ALA A 210 -5.84 -19.31 -14.16
CA ALA A 210 -5.52 -20.73 -14.25
C ALA A 210 -4.57 -21.21 -13.15
N PHE A 211 -3.94 -20.26 -12.44
CA PHE A 211 -3.06 -20.54 -11.31
C PHE A 211 -3.44 -19.65 -10.14
N ASP A 212 -3.41 -20.20 -8.93
CA ASP A 212 -3.75 -19.50 -7.71
C ASP A 212 -2.55 -18.71 -7.13
N VAL A 213 -1.32 -19.24 -7.27
CA VAL A 213 -0.08 -18.63 -6.75
C VAL A 213 1.00 -18.64 -7.82
N ALA A 214 1.81 -17.59 -7.95
CA ALA A 214 2.98 -17.62 -8.84
C ALA A 214 4.11 -18.43 -8.22
N LEU A 215 4.61 -17.99 -7.05
CA LEU A 215 5.75 -18.60 -6.38
C LEU A 215 5.54 -18.62 -4.86
N ARG A 216 5.74 -19.80 -4.27
CA ARG A 216 5.74 -20.02 -2.82
C ARG A 216 7.16 -20.37 -2.35
N ARG A 217 7.68 -19.64 -1.36
CA ARG A 217 8.87 -19.99 -0.60
C ARG A 217 8.43 -20.79 0.63
N THR A 218 8.54 -22.13 0.53
CA THR A 218 8.12 -23.02 1.61
C THR A 218 9.22 -23.23 2.65
N ILE A 219 8.83 -23.47 3.90
CA ILE A 219 9.71 -23.92 4.99
C ILE A 219 9.91 -25.43 4.98
N GLY A 220 9.07 -26.14 4.25
CA GLY A 220 9.09 -27.59 4.12
C GLY A 220 10.11 -28.12 3.11
N GLU A 221 10.09 -29.42 2.92
CA GLU A 221 10.87 -30.10 1.90
C GLU A 221 10.22 -29.90 0.52
N ALA A 222 11.04 -29.58 -0.48
CA ALA A 222 10.62 -29.44 -1.87
C ALA A 222 11.73 -29.95 -2.81
N HIS A 223 11.33 -30.63 -3.90
CA HIS A 223 12.26 -31.16 -4.91
C HIS A 223 13.39 -32.01 -4.31
N GLY A 224 13.09 -32.79 -3.25
CA GLY A 224 14.07 -33.62 -2.55
C GLY A 224 15.10 -32.84 -1.72
N LYS A 225 14.86 -31.56 -1.45
CA LYS A 225 15.75 -30.68 -0.69
C LYS A 225 15.04 -30.15 0.56
N LYS A 226 15.75 -30.09 1.69
CA LYS A 226 15.29 -29.40 2.89
C LYS A 226 15.40 -27.88 2.72
N SER A 227 14.55 -27.12 3.38
CA SER A 227 14.67 -25.66 3.42
C SER A 227 16.01 -25.25 4.02
N ASP A 228 16.65 -24.25 3.40
CA ASP A 228 17.89 -23.66 3.88
C ASP A 228 17.67 -22.47 4.84
N GLY A 229 16.42 -22.09 5.10
CA GLY A 229 16.05 -20.95 5.94
C GLY A 229 16.41 -19.57 5.36
N LYS A 230 16.93 -19.51 4.13
CA LYS A 230 17.32 -18.25 3.50
C LYS A 230 16.22 -17.70 2.58
N GLY A 231 16.05 -16.40 2.60
CA GLY A 231 15.19 -15.70 1.66
C GLY A 231 15.75 -15.70 0.25
N TYR A 232 14.87 -15.48 -0.71
CA TYR A 232 15.25 -15.24 -2.11
C TYR A 232 15.54 -13.76 -2.37
N THR A 233 16.24 -13.48 -3.47
CA THR A 233 16.30 -12.14 -4.08
C THR A 233 15.62 -12.19 -5.43
N ILE A 234 14.51 -11.46 -5.60
CA ILE A 234 13.82 -11.34 -6.90
C ILE A 234 13.90 -9.88 -7.36
N ARG A 235 14.33 -9.66 -8.59
CA ARG A 235 14.50 -8.32 -9.17
C ARG A 235 13.86 -8.23 -10.54
N GLY A 236 13.25 -7.09 -10.88
CA GLY A 236 12.83 -6.74 -12.23
C GLY A 236 11.80 -7.67 -12.88
N ILE A 237 11.07 -8.44 -12.08
CA ILE A 237 10.07 -9.39 -12.57
C ILE A 237 8.68 -8.80 -12.42
N THR A 238 7.84 -9.00 -13.45
CA THR A 238 6.40 -8.71 -13.35
C THR A 238 5.64 -9.99 -13.02
N PHE A 239 4.77 -9.92 -11.99
CA PHE A 239 3.81 -10.95 -11.61
C PHE A 239 2.40 -10.41 -11.80
N THR A 240 1.54 -11.13 -12.52
CA THR A 240 0.20 -10.60 -12.79
C THR A 240 -0.84 -11.70 -12.99
N GLN A 241 -2.09 -11.36 -12.66
CA GLN A 241 -3.29 -12.15 -13.00
C GLN A 241 -3.37 -13.52 -12.31
N TYR A 242 -3.02 -13.59 -11.03
CA TYR A 242 -3.14 -14.83 -10.23
C TYR A 242 -4.46 -14.86 -9.46
N ALA A 243 -5.08 -16.05 -9.40
CA ALA A 243 -6.39 -16.23 -8.76
C ALA A 243 -6.37 -16.09 -7.24
N TYR A 244 -5.21 -16.01 -6.60
CA TYR A 244 -5.13 -15.79 -5.16
C TYR A 244 -4.02 -14.79 -4.82
N ARG A 245 -2.74 -15.15 -5.05
CA ARG A 245 -1.59 -14.28 -4.73
C ARG A 245 -0.43 -14.48 -5.71
N ALA A 246 0.41 -13.48 -5.88
CA ALA A 246 1.62 -13.66 -6.67
C ALA A 246 2.70 -14.39 -5.86
N LEU A 247 3.00 -13.90 -4.66
CA LEU A 247 4.12 -14.37 -3.86
C LEU A 247 3.68 -14.79 -2.46
N GLU A 248 4.29 -15.85 -1.95
CA GLU A 248 4.13 -16.29 -0.57
C GLU A 248 5.47 -16.68 0.03
N ILE A 249 5.74 -16.25 1.25
CA ILE A 249 6.81 -16.76 2.10
C ILE A 249 6.15 -17.39 3.33
N GLU A 250 6.30 -18.69 3.48
CA GLU A 250 5.82 -19.41 4.65
C GLU A 250 6.70 -19.15 5.87
N GLY A 251 6.11 -19.23 7.04
CA GLY A 251 6.79 -19.08 8.33
C GLY A 251 5.84 -19.30 9.49
N THR A 252 6.39 -19.39 10.68
CA THR A 252 5.64 -19.52 11.93
C THR A 252 5.07 -18.16 12.33
N GLU A 253 3.77 -18.11 12.58
CA GLU A 253 3.11 -16.94 13.15
C GLU A 253 3.16 -16.97 14.68
N PRO A 254 3.31 -15.82 15.36
CA PRO A 254 3.20 -15.77 16.80
C PRO A 254 1.77 -16.14 17.26
N VAL A 255 1.65 -16.74 18.42
CA VAL A 255 0.36 -17.11 19.02
C VAL A 255 0.24 -16.45 20.39
N GLY A 256 -0.73 -15.56 20.55
CA GLY A 256 -0.82 -14.72 21.75
C GLY A 256 0.42 -13.82 21.88
N LEU A 257 0.76 -13.37 23.09
CA LEU A 257 1.99 -12.62 23.30
C LEU A 257 3.19 -13.55 23.23
N THR A 258 4.00 -13.43 22.20
CA THR A 258 5.16 -14.30 21.92
C THR A 258 6.45 -13.47 21.93
N GLU A 259 7.51 -14.03 22.50
CA GLU A 259 8.85 -13.40 22.46
C GLU A 259 9.36 -13.29 21.02
N GLU A 260 9.92 -12.12 20.67
CA GLU A 260 10.45 -11.80 19.34
C GLU A 260 11.42 -12.86 18.78
N SER A 261 12.18 -13.53 19.64
CA SER A 261 13.16 -14.55 19.26
C SER A 261 12.54 -15.85 18.72
N LYS A 262 11.21 -16.05 18.86
CA LYS A 262 10.53 -17.32 18.59
C LYS A 262 9.76 -17.37 17.26
N TYR A 263 9.71 -16.28 16.51
CA TYR A 263 9.06 -16.21 15.19
C TYR A 263 9.91 -15.40 14.21
N GLY A 264 9.52 -15.40 12.94
CA GLY A 264 10.23 -14.68 11.88
C GLY A 264 11.56 -15.30 11.43
N LYS A 265 11.96 -16.43 12.00
CA LYS A 265 13.29 -17.04 11.78
C LYS A 265 13.32 -18.16 10.74
N ASP A 266 12.16 -18.60 10.26
CA ASP A 266 12.06 -19.74 9.33
C ASP A 266 12.64 -19.43 7.95
N VAL A 267 12.42 -18.18 7.46
CA VAL A 267 12.97 -17.67 6.20
C VAL A 267 13.44 -16.23 6.43
N VAL A 268 14.72 -15.98 6.32
CA VAL A 268 15.32 -14.70 6.68
C VAL A 268 15.98 -14.02 5.48
N GLY A 269 15.77 -12.70 5.33
CA GLY A 269 16.48 -11.86 4.37
C GLY A 269 15.95 -11.94 2.94
N SER A 270 14.64 -12.15 2.76
CA SER A 270 14.02 -12.07 1.43
C SER A 270 14.04 -10.64 0.87
N THR A 271 14.30 -10.51 -0.42
CA THR A 271 14.34 -9.21 -1.10
C THR A 271 13.52 -9.23 -2.38
N LEU A 272 12.64 -8.24 -2.53
CA LEU A 272 11.96 -7.88 -3.79
C LEU A 272 12.43 -6.49 -4.22
N GLU A 273 12.91 -6.34 -5.44
CA GLU A 273 13.45 -5.09 -5.96
C GLU A 273 13.01 -4.86 -7.41
N ASN A 274 12.54 -3.66 -7.71
CA ASN A 274 12.10 -3.27 -9.07
C ASN A 274 11.03 -4.21 -9.67
N CYS A 275 10.22 -4.86 -8.84
CA CYS A 275 9.18 -5.78 -9.28
C CYS A 275 7.84 -5.06 -9.46
N THR A 276 7.03 -5.56 -10.40
CA THR A 276 5.62 -5.16 -10.52
C THR A 276 4.73 -6.34 -10.14
N ILE A 277 3.75 -6.13 -9.25
CA ILE A 277 2.75 -7.12 -8.89
C ILE A 277 1.38 -6.48 -9.10
N SER A 278 0.53 -7.11 -9.92
CA SER A 278 -0.79 -6.56 -10.23
C SER A 278 -1.84 -7.64 -10.48
N PHE A 279 -3.11 -7.28 -10.32
CA PHE A 279 -4.24 -8.17 -10.60
C PHE A 279 -4.11 -9.53 -9.92
N CYS A 280 -3.88 -9.51 -8.61
CA CYS A 280 -3.99 -10.70 -7.78
C CYS A 280 -5.34 -10.66 -7.06
N SER A 281 -6.07 -11.76 -7.14
CA SER A 281 -7.30 -11.87 -6.36
C SER A 281 -6.96 -12.21 -4.93
N ARG A 282 -7.18 -11.35 -4.01
CA ARG A 282 -6.88 -11.31 -2.59
C ARG A 282 -5.64 -10.47 -2.27
N VAL A 283 -4.45 -11.02 -2.37
CA VAL A 283 -3.22 -10.41 -1.84
C VAL A 283 -2.11 -10.50 -2.88
N ALA A 284 -1.40 -9.45 -3.15
CA ALA A 284 -0.24 -9.49 -4.03
C ALA A 284 0.90 -10.33 -3.43
N GLY A 285 1.15 -10.14 -2.14
CA GLY A 285 2.18 -10.87 -1.41
C GLY A 285 1.78 -11.16 0.03
N TYR A 286 2.08 -12.37 0.50
CA TYR A 286 1.83 -12.83 1.86
C TYR A 286 3.14 -13.32 2.46
N PHE A 287 3.70 -12.57 3.39
CA PHE A 287 5.09 -12.72 3.80
C PHE A 287 5.25 -12.93 5.29
N ARG A 288 6.09 -13.92 5.64
CA ARG A 288 6.61 -14.16 6.99
C ARG A 288 8.12 -14.28 6.92
N GLY A 289 8.82 -13.65 7.84
CA GLY A 289 10.27 -13.77 7.94
C GLY A 289 10.99 -12.45 8.15
N ASP A 290 11.98 -12.49 9.03
CA ASP A 290 12.75 -11.32 9.41
C ASP A 290 13.61 -10.77 8.27
N HIS A 291 13.91 -9.47 8.34
CA HIS A 291 14.72 -8.75 7.35
C HIS A 291 14.17 -8.81 5.92
N LEU A 292 12.84 -8.88 5.77
CA LEU A 292 12.19 -8.72 4.47
C LEU A 292 12.45 -7.31 3.94
N THR A 293 12.90 -7.22 2.70
CA THR A 293 13.05 -5.93 1.99
C THR A 293 12.20 -5.92 0.73
N ILE A 294 11.32 -4.92 0.59
CA ILE A 294 10.57 -4.63 -0.64
C ILE A 294 10.91 -3.20 -1.03
N ARG A 295 11.62 -3.02 -2.15
CA ARG A 295 12.02 -1.69 -2.58
C ARG A 295 11.83 -1.46 -4.07
N HIS A 296 11.48 -0.23 -4.40
CA HIS A 296 11.19 0.19 -5.77
C HIS A 296 10.25 -0.75 -6.50
N CYS A 297 9.28 -1.34 -5.78
CA CYS A 297 8.26 -2.20 -6.37
C CYS A 297 6.97 -1.42 -6.60
N LYS A 298 6.15 -1.91 -7.54
CA LYS A 298 4.78 -1.45 -7.73
C LYS A 298 3.82 -2.59 -7.41
N VAL A 299 2.90 -2.34 -6.47
CA VAL A 299 1.82 -3.26 -6.11
C VAL A 299 0.49 -2.57 -6.38
N SER A 300 -0.31 -3.09 -7.30
CA SER A 300 -1.54 -2.44 -7.71
C SER A 300 -2.65 -3.40 -8.11
N ASP A 301 -3.89 -2.88 -8.12
CA ASP A 301 -5.05 -3.54 -8.73
C ASP A 301 -5.33 -4.93 -8.14
N THR A 302 -5.18 -5.08 -6.83
CA THR A 302 -5.54 -6.33 -6.11
C THR A 302 -7.00 -6.30 -5.68
N SER A 303 -7.62 -7.47 -5.55
CA SER A 303 -9.03 -7.54 -5.15
C SER A 303 -9.27 -7.07 -3.72
N THR A 304 -8.33 -7.32 -2.82
CA THR A 304 -8.38 -6.87 -1.41
C THR A 304 -7.13 -6.14 -1.00
N GLU A 305 -6.10 -6.85 -0.56
CA GLU A 305 -4.88 -6.26 0.00
C GLU A 305 -3.74 -6.25 -1.00
N GLY A 306 -2.86 -5.27 -0.87
CA GLY A 306 -1.61 -5.28 -1.62
C GLY A 306 -0.62 -6.26 -1.01
N VAL A 307 -0.07 -5.95 0.14
CA VAL A 307 0.94 -6.78 0.83
C VAL A 307 0.50 -7.08 2.26
N TYR A 308 0.65 -8.34 2.66
CA TYR A 308 0.40 -8.79 4.02
C TYR A 308 1.70 -9.32 4.62
N ILE A 309 2.15 -8.74 5.73
CA ILE A 309 3.40 -9.10 6.44
C ILE A 309 3.03 -9.48 7.86
N ILE A 310 3.41 -10.66 8.30
CA ILE A 310 2.98 -11.21 9.58
C ILE A 310 4.19 -11.67 10.40
N GLY A 311 4.24 -11.30 11.69
CA GLY A 311 5.23 -11.80 12.63
C GLY A 311 6.66 -11.71 12.09
N SER A 312 7.03 -10.56 11.56
CA SER A 312 8.29 -10.34 10.85
C SER A 312 9.01 -9.11 11.40
N ASN A 313 10.26 -9.25 11.78
CA ASN A 313 11.02 -8.18 12.40
C ASN A 313 11.99 -7.54 11.40
N ASP A 314 12.34 -6.27 11.63
CA ASP A 314 13.31 -5.52 10.82
C ASP A 314 12.95 -5.47 9.32
N VAL A 315 11.66 -5.33 9.03
CA VAL A 315 11.12 -5.22 7.66
C VAL A 315 11.41 -3.84 7.08
N LEU A 316 11.75 -3.78 5.80
CA LEU A 316 11.93 -2.53 5.06
C LEU A 316 11.05 -2.47 3.81
N LEU A 317 10.17 -1.48 3.75
CA LEU A 317 9.42 -1.07 2.55
C LEU A 317 9.91 0.31 2.11
N GLU A 318 10.60 0.40 0.96
CA GLU A 318 11.28 1.62 0.54
C GLU A 318 11.04 1.94 -0.94
N GLY A 319 10.66 3.16 -1.25
CA GLY A 319 10.54 3.65 -2.62
C GLY A 319 9.45 2.96 -3.44
N ASN A 320 8.46 2.31 -2.82
CA ASN A 320 7.44 1.55 -3.52
C ASN A 320 6.25 2.42 -3.96
N ILE A 321 5.47 1.90 -4.93
CA ILE A 321 4.13 2.38 -5.25
C ILE A 321 3.10 1.34 -4.80
N PHE A 322 2.14 1.75 -3.95
CA PHE A 322 0.95 0.99 -3.60
C PHE A 322 -0.28 1.74 -4.10
N GLN A 323 -1.04 1.13 -5.02
CA GLN A 323 -2.08 1.85 -5.75
C GLN A 323 -3.27 0.96 -6.10
N ARG A 324 -4.49 1.50 -6.00
CA ARG A 324 -5.74 0.82 -6.43
C ARG A 324 -5.88 -0.60 -5.89
N ASN A 325 -5.55 -0.81 -4.62
CA ASN A 325 -5.88 -2.06 -3.94
C ASN A 325 -7.35 -2.04 -3.51
N ASN A 326 -7.96 -3.23 -3.41
CA ASN A 326 -9.40 -3.42 -3.21
C ASN A 326 -10.26 -2.95 -4.39
N ILE A 327 -9.93 -3.39 -5.61
CA ILE A 327 -10.72 -3.07 -6.82
C ILE A 327 -12.13 -3.68 -6.78
N GLU A 328 -12.38 -4.68 -5.94
CA GLU A 328 -13.68 -5.31 -5.75
C GLU A 328 -14.57 -4.56 -4.76
N ASN A 329 -14.09 -3.49 -4.12
CA ASN A 329 -14.82 -2.71 -3.12
C ASN A 329 -15.38 -3.58 -1.99
N ILE A 330 -14.58 -4.50 -1.48
CA ILE A 330 -14.97 -5.35 -0.36
C ILE A 330 -15.01 -4.50 0.91
N THR A 331 -16.12 -4.51 1.63
CA THR A 331 -16.38 -3.62 2.77
C THR A 331 -16.49 -4.35 4.11
N GLY A 332 -16.88 -5.59 4.15
CA GLY A 332 -16.98 -6.36 5.40
C GLY A 332 -15.64 -6.75 6.01
N TYR A 333 -14.63 -6.86 5.18
CA TYR A 333 -13.22 -7.08 5.50
C TYR A 333 -12.47 -5.77 5.33
N TYR A 334 -11.67 -5.34 6.29
CA TYR A 334 -10.97 -4.05 6.23
C TYR A 334 -9.65 -4.16 5.46
N PRO A 335 -9.66 -3.98 4.13
CA PRO A 335 -8.47 -4.13 3.30
C PRO A 335 -7.47 -3.01 3.52
N ALA A 336 -6.20 -3.29 3.21
CA ALA A 336 -5.12 -2.34 3.22
C ALA A 336 -4.18 -2.53 2.02
N ALA A 337 -3.59 -1.48 1.52
CA ALA A 337 -2.54 -1.60 0.51
C ALA A 337 -1.30 -2.30 1.08
N VAL A 338 -1.00 -2.06 2.35
CA VAL A 338 -0.02 -2.81 3.13
C VAL A 338 -0.58 -3.06 4.53
N LYS A 339 -0.61 -4.31 4.97
CA LYS A 339 -0.91 -4.67 6.35
C LYS A 339 0.29 -5.36 6.98
N ILE A 340 0.85 -4.71 8.01
CA ILE A 340 1.92 -5.22 8.86
C ILE A 340 1.22 -5.68 10.14
N PHE A 341 1.28 -6.98 10.43
CA PHE A 341 0.35 -7.60 11.34
C PHE A 341 1.03 -8.56 12.31
N ASP A 342 0.53 -8.58 13.53
CA ASP A 342 0.85 -9.52 14.57
C ASP A 342 2.32 -9.51 15.03
N GLN A 343 2.60 -8.49 15.86
CA GLN A 343 3.85 -8.38 16.62
C GLN A 343 5.12 -8.24 15.77
N CYS A 344 5.06 -7.51 14.63
CA CYS A 344 6.27 -7.14 13.92
C CYS A 344 7.03 -6.04 14.70
N HIS A 345 8.34 -6.18 14.83
CA HIS A 345 9.19 -5.20 15.48
C HIS A 345 10.02 -4.43 14.47
N ARG A 346 10.17 -3.12 14.65
CA ARG A 346 11.03 -2.23 13.85
C ARG A 346 10.73 -2.26 12.33
N ALA A 347 9.46 -2.49 11.97
CA ALA A 347 9.05 -2.41 10.58
C ALA A 347 9.16 -0.96 10.09
N THR A 348 9.92 -0.74 9.02
CA THR A 348 10.20 0.56 8.43
C THR A 348 9.53 0.71 7.08
N CYS A 349 8.65 1.70 6.94
CA CYS A 349 8.08 2.15 5.67
C CYS A 349 8.58 3.56 5.39
N ARG A 350 9.40 3.72 4.36
CA ARG A 350 9.96 5.03 4.01
C ARG A 350 9.97 5.29 2.50
N ASP A 351 9.84 6.55 2.17
CA ASP A 351 9.94 7.01 0.78
C ASP A 351 8.96 6.28 -0.16
N ASN A 352 7.76 5.85 0.32
CA ASN A 352 6.76 5.17 -0.49
C ASN A 352 5.69 6.14 -0.98
N LEU A 353 5.11 5.82 -2.16
CA LEU A 353 3.91 6.44 -2.70
C LEU A 353 2.71 5.51 -2.51
N VAL A 354 1.71 5.98 -1.76
CA VAL A 354 0.43 5.28 -1.56
C VAL A 354 -0.67 6.15 -2.16
N THR A 355 -1.39 5.65 -3.15
CA THR A 355 -2.35 6.50 -3.87
C THR A 355 -3.57 5.76 -4.39
N ASP A 356 -4.67 6.50 -4.55
CA ASP A 356 -5.90 6.04 -5.20
C ASP A 356 -6.51 4.79 -4.54
N LEU A 357 -6.80 4.91 -3.25
CA LEU A 357 -7.37 3.86 -2.42
C LEU A 357 -8.76 4.27 -1.89
N PRO A 358 -9.80 4.35 -2.73
CA PRO A 358 -11.10 4.88 -2.30
C PRO A 358 -11.82 4.02 -1.24
N ASN A 359 -11.49 2.73 -1.14
CA ASN A 359 -12.15 1.79 -0.25
C ASN A 359 -11.14 0.90 0.52
N SER A 360 -9.95 1.40 0.78
CA SER A 360 -8.89 0.65 1.46
C SER A 360 -8.08 1.55 2.38
N ASN A 361 -7.47 0.98 3.39
CA ASN A 361 -6.41 1.64 4.13
C ASN A 361 -5.12 1.70 3.29
N GLY A 362 -4.28 2.68 3.59
CA GLY A 362 -2.93 2.76 3.03
C GLY A 362 -1.99 1.75 3.69
N ILE A 363 -1.16 2.21 4.62
CA ILE A 363 -0.24 1.33 5.38
C ILE A 363 -0.74 1.20 6.82
N TRP A 364 -1.04 -0.03 7.21
CA TRP A 364 -1.62 -0.37 8.50
C TRP A 364 -0.68 -1.25 9.32
N TYR A 365 -0.24 -0.73 10.46
CA TYR A 365 0.47 -1.46 11.51
C TYR A 365 -0.56 -1.91 12.54
N ASP A 366 -0.81 -3.20 12.63
CA ASP A 366 -1.92 -3.76 13.39
C ASP A 366 -1.49 -4.87 14.34
N VAL A 367 -1.98 -4.81 15.58
CA VAL A 367 -1.88 -5.86 16.59
C VAL A 367 -0.45 -6.16 17.07
N GLY A 368 0.00 -5.34 18.03
CA GLY A 368 1.22 -5.64 18.79
C GLY A 368 2.52 -5.25 18.12
N GLU A 369 2.44 -4.36 17.13
CA GLU A 369 3.63 -3.77 16.53
C GLU A 369 4.46 -2.99 17.56
N VAL A 370 5.78 -3.07 17.43
CA VAL A 370 6.71 -2.38 18.33
C VAL A 370 7.75 -1.59 17.52
N ASP A 371 7.94 -0.33 17.89
CA ASP A 371 8.95 0.57 17.33
C ASP A 371 8.87 0.72 15.80
N GLY A 372 7.65 0.87 15.28
CA GLY A 372 7.38 1.11 13.85
C GLY A 372 7.99 2.43 13.36
N VAL A 373 8.46 2.46 12.12
CA VAL A 373 9.00 3.68 11.48
C VAL A 373 8.25 3.97 10.18
N PHE A 374 7.60 5.12 10.11
CA PHE A 374 6.84 5.58 8.97
C PHE A 374 7.29 6.99 8.59
N VAL A 375 8.22 7.11 7.62
CA VAL A 375 8.91 8.38 7.35
C VAL A 375 9.01 8.70 5.86
N ASN A 376 8.90 9.98 5.53
CA ASN A 376 9.04 10.51 4.16
C ASN A 376 8.11 9.87 3.13
N ASN A 377 6.97 9.28 3.54
CA ASN A 377 6.02 8.70 2.60
C ASN A 377 5.08 9.78 2.03
N TRP A 378 4.61 9.54 0.81
CA TRP A 378 3.56 10.31 0.17
C TRP A 378 2.29 9.49 0.10
N ILE A 379 1.21 9.98 0.72
CA ILE A 379 -0.08 9.31 0.81
C ILE A 379 -1.15 10.24 0.23
N GLN A 380 -1.85 9.78 -0.80
CA GLN A 380 -2.80 10.60 -1.53
C GLN A 380 -4.06 9.83 -1.92
N ASN A 381 -5.23 10.50 -1.86
CA ASN A 381 -6.51 9.95 -2.30
C ASN A 381 -6.87 8.61 -1.62
N VAL A 382 -6.78 8.57 -0.29
CA VAL A 382 -7.19 7.43 0.54
C VAL A 382 -8.58 7.71 1.12
N GLY A 383 -9.57 6.89 0.75
CA GLY A 383 -10.97 7.10 1.06
C GLY A 383 -11.65 8.10 0.13
N THR A 384 -12.83 8.55 0.53
CA THR A 384 -13.65 9.53 -0.21
C THR A 384 -13.92 10.74 0.68
N VAL A 385 -13.08 11.75 0.60
CA VAL A 385 -13.11 12.97 1.45
C VAL A 385 -14.47 13.67 1.49
N SER A 386 -15.38 13.35 0.55
CA SER A 386 -16.75 13.88 0.50
C SER A 386 -17.67 13.32 1.59
N GLN A 387 -17.32 12.25 2.27
CA GLN A 387 -18.17 11.66 3.30
C GLN A 387 -18.02 12.43 4.62
N SER A 388 -19.16 12.68 5.30
CA SER A 388 -19.14 13.21 6.65
C SER A 388 -18.60 12.17 7.62
N ILE A 389 -17.69 12.58 8.49
CA ILE A 389 -17.20 11.72 9.56
C ILE A 389 -18.10 11.90 10.78
N PRO A 390 -18.58 10.81 11.42
CA PRO A 390 -19.25 10.91 12.70
C PRO A 390 -18.33 11.57 13.74
N THR A 391 -18.82 12.60 14.41
CA THR A 391 -18.03 13.31 15.42
C THR A 391 -17.97 12.60 16.77
N ASN A 392 -18.75 11.54 16.93
CA ASN A 392 -18.87 10.78 18.18
C ASN A 392 -18.11 9.45 18.18
N GLN A 393 -17.48 9.09 17.09
CA GLN A 393 -16.69 7.85 16.97
C GLN A 393 -15.61 7.98 15.91
N LEU A 394 -14.49 7.24 16.10
CA LEU A 394 -13.51 6.98 15.06
C LEU A 394 -13.84 5.64 14.39
N TRP A 395 -13.74 5.62 13.10
CA TRP A 395 -13.94 4.41 12.31
C TRP A 395 -12.63 3.98 11.63
N PRO A 396 -12.24 2.69 11.70
CA PRO A 396 -10.91 2.25 11.25
C PRO A 396 -10.75 2.05 9.75
N SER A 397 -11.61 2.60 8.90
CA SER A 397 -11.51 2.47 7.44
C SER A 397 -10.94 3.72 6.80
N SER A 398 -10.26 3.55 5.67
CA SER A 398 -9.77 4.63 4.81
C SER A 398 -8.74 5.54 5.49
N ASN A 399 -7.77 4.93 6.17
CA ASN A 399 -6.67 5.63 6.81
C ASN A 399 -5.40 5.57 5.96
N GLY A 400 -4.71 6.67 5.76
CA GLY A 400 -3.43 6.70 5.03
C GLY A 400 -2.32 5.97 5.78
N PHE A 401 -2.01 6.42 6.98
CA PHE A 401 -1.21 5.72 7.99
C PHE A 401 -2.11 5.29 9.14
N PHE A 402 -2.13 4.00 9.44
CA PHE A 402 -2.90 3.48 10.54
C PHE A 402 -2.00 2.67 11.50
N PHE A 403 -1.98 3.07 12.78
CA PHE A 403 -1.21 2.40 13.84
C PHE A 403 -2.17 2.01 14.96
N GLU A 404 -2.49 0.72 15.04
CA GLU A 404 -3.54 0.19 15.92
C GLU A 404 -3.01 -0.86 16.90
N ILE A 405 -3.46 -0.80 18.16
CA ILE A 405 -3.19 -1.79 19.23
C ILE A 405 -1.68 -2.09 19.35
N SER A 406 -0.84 -1.05 19.33
CA SER A 406 0.60 -1.16 19.12
C SER A 406 1.40 -0.22 20.02
N LYS A 407 2.72 -0.39 20.12
CA LYS A 407 3.58 0.29 21.10
C LYS A 407 4.79 0.92 20.44
N GLY A 408 4.86 2.25 20.46
CA GLY A 408 5.99 2.99 19.92
C GLY A 408 6.02 3.02 18.39
N ALA A 409 6.01 4.21 17.84
CA ALA A 409 6.29 4.42 16.41
C ALA A 409 6.81 5.85 16.19
N VAL A 410 7.49 6.04 15.07
CA VAL A 410 7.81 7.36 14.51
C VAL A 410 7.01 7.56 13.23
N CYS A 411 6.21 8.62 13.18
CA CYS A 411 5.51 9.07 11.97
C CYS A 411 6.03 10.48 11.63
N ALA A 412 6.98 10.60 10.69
CA ALA A 412 7.64 11.87 10.48
C ALA A 412 7.96 12.17 9.00
N GLY A 413 7.87 13.45 8.63
CA GLY A 413 8.21 13.92 7.30
C GLY A 413 7.27 13.44 6.19
N ASN A 414 6.09 12.92 6.53
CA ASN A 414 5.14 12.39 5.56
C ASN A 414 4.23 13.50 5.01
N VAL A 415 3.73 13.28 3.78
CA VAL A 415 2.72 14.12 3.15
C VAL A 415 1.44 13.33 2.97
N PHE A 416 0.33 13.86 3.48
CA PHE A 416 -1.01 13.29 3.36
C PHE A 416 -1.90 14.27 2.59
N VAL A 417 -2.41 13.84 1.43
CA VAL A 417 -3.19 14.70 0.53
C VAL A 417 -4.53 14.06 0.23
N ASN A 418 -5.62 14.78 0.46
CA ASN A 418 -6.98 14.32 0.14
C ASN A 418 -7.29 12.92 0.70
N CYS A 419 -6.99 12.71 1.98
CA CYS A 419 -7.28 11.45 2.68
C CYS A 419 -8.46 11.64 3.64
N ASP A 420 -9.32 10.62 3.76
CA ASP A 420 -10.36 10.61 4.79
C ASP A 420 -9.74 10.80 6.17
N HIS A 421 -8.81 9.93 6.52
CA HIS A 421 -7.88 10.10 7.61
C HIS A 421 -6.47 10.00 7.03
N GLY A 422 -5.71 11.09 7.02
CA GLY A 422 -4.29 11.01 6.65
C GLY A 422 -3.55 10.09 7.61
N MET A 423 -3.83 10.25 8.90
CA MET A 423 -3.24 9.45 9.97
C MET A 423 -4.31 9.03 10.98
N MET A 424 -4.25 7.78 11.42
CA MET A 424 -5.03 7.24 12.52
C MET A 424 -4.11 6.51 13.51
N ILE A 425 -4.07 6.98 14.74
CA ILE A 425 -3.45 6.28 15.87
C ILE A 425 -4.59 5.80 16.76
N LEU A 426 -4.77 4.50 16.92
CA LEU A 426 -5.88 3.94 17.68
C LEU A 426 -5.42 2.90 18.71
N ASN A 427 -5.85 3.03 19.96
CA ASN A 427 -5.55 2.07 21.03
C ASN A 427 -4.05 1.78 21.22
N SER A 428 -3.19 2.73 20.91
CA SER A 428 -1.74 2.58 20.89
C SER A 428 -1.05 3.50 21.91
N SER A 429 0.24 3.35 22.09
CA SER A 429 1.04 4.18 22.99
C SER A 429 2.33 4.68 22.37
N ASN A 430 2.83 5.84 22.85
CA ASN A 430 4.14 6.39 22.57
C ASN A 430 4.47 6.59 21.08
N VAL A 431 3.53 7.09 20.29
CA VAL A 431 3.78 7.45 18.89
C VAL A 431 4.33 8.87 18.83
N GLN A 432 5.42 9.04 18.09
CA GLN A 432 6.11 10.31 17.86
C GLN A 432 5.76 10.83 16.48
N ILE A 433 5.03 11.95 16.40
CA ILE A 433 4.48 12.51 15.16
C ILE A 433 5.13 13.87 14.90
N TYR A 434 6.09 13.91 13.96
CA TYR A 434 6.90 15.09 13.72
C TYR A 434 6.90 15.52 12.25
N GLN A 435 6.80 16.83 12.01
CA GLN A 435 7.04 17.41 10.68
C GLN A 435 6.27 16.74 9.53
N ASN A 436 5.00 16.37 9.74
CA ASN A 436 4.13 15.91 8.66
C ASN A 436 3.35 17.08 8.07
N THR A 437 3.00 16.95 6.80
CA THR A 437 2.09 17.88 6.10
C THR A 437 0.78 17.15 5.80
N PHE A 438 -0.34 17.71 6.29
CA PHE A 438 -1.69 17.25 6.03
C PHE A 438 -2.42 18.28 5.18
N VAL A 439 -2.81 17.92 3.97
CA VAL A 439 -3.57 18.75 3.03
C VAL A 439 -4.93 18.11 2.81
N ASN A 440 -6.00 18.77 3.24
CA ASN A 440 -7.36 18.21 3.18
C ASN A 440 -7.42 16.77 3.71
N SER A 441 -6.73 16.52 4.81
CA SER A 441 -6.54 15.19 5.40
C SER A 441 -6.65 15.28 6.91
N LEU A 442 -7.57 14.50 7.50
CA LEU A 442 -7.78 14.52 8.95
C LEU A 442 -6.67 13.77 9.67
N ALA A 443 -6.07 14.35 10.70
CA ALA A 443 -5.20 13.66 11.64
C ALA A 443 -6.03 13.17 12.84
N CYS A 444 -5.96 11.87 13.16
CA CYS A 444 -6.74 11.26 14.23
C CYS A 444 -5.85 10.55 15.26
N ILE A 445 -6.15 10.77 16.54
CA ILE A 445 -5.55 10.04 17.67
C ILE A 445 -6.69 9.62 18.58
N GLY A 446 -6.82 8.34 18.86
CA GLY A 446 -7.95 7.85 19.63
C GLY A 446 -7.67 6.63 20.49
N ARG A 447 -8.50 6.46 21.49
CA ARG A 447 -8.55 5.26 22.33
C ARG A 447 -9.98 4.92 22.72
N ASN A 448 -10.23 3.65 22.92
CA ASN A 448 -11.49 3.15 23.47
C ASN A 448 -11.23 2.10 24.56
N GLY A 449 -12.29 1.58 25.14
CA GLY A 449 -12.21 0.58 26.20
C GLY A 449 -12.06 -0.87 25.71
N ARG A 450 -11.79 -1.10 24.43
CA ARG A 450 -11.65 -2.45 23.87
C ARG A 450 -10.56 -3.23 24.58
N VAL A 451 -10.91 -4.44 25.03
CA VAL A 451 -10.03 -5.40 25.70
C VAL A 451 -10.17 -6.76 25.04
N ALA A 452 -9.28 -7.71 25.34
CA ALA A 452 -9.33 -9.07 24.79
C ALA A 452 -10.67 -9.76 24.97
N ALA A 453 -11.24 -9.65 26.17
CA ALA A 453 -12.54 -10.24 26.46
C ALA A 453 -13.63 -9.54 25.65
N GLY A 454 -14.29 -10.27 24.78
CA GLY A 454 -15.34 -9.76 23.89
C GLY A 454 -14.85 -9.28 22.52
N ASP A 455 -13.56 -9.32 22.25
CA ASP A 455 -13.02 -9.16 20.90
C ASP A 455 -13.19 -10.47 20.13
N HIS A 456 -13.73 -10.41 18.92
CA HIS A 456 -13.90 -11.62 18.11
C HIS A 456 -12.58 -12.24 17.64
N PHE A 457 -11.49 -11.49 17.70
CA PHE A 457 -10.15 -12.02 17.48
C PHE A 457 -9.50 -12.57 18.75
N GLY A 458 -9.86 -12.09 19.94
CA GLY A 458 -9.49 -12.59 21.27
C GLY A 458 -8.01 -12.83 21.60
N TRP A 459 -7.26 -13.26 20.61
CA TRP A 459 -5.87 -13.71 20.73
C TRP A 459 -4.83 -12.57 20.69
N HIS A 460 -5.17 -11.42 20.17
CA HIS A 460 -4.21 -10.31 20.00
C HIS A 460 -4.33 -9.20 21.07
N ALA A 461 -5.30 -9.26 21.93
CA ALA A 461 -5.57 -8.15 22.86
C ALA A 461 -4.47 -7.91 23.89
N SER A 462 -3.72 -8.94 24.27
CA SER A 462 -2.59 -8.82 25.18
C SER A 462 -1.33 -8.25 24.53
N THR A 463 -1.30 -8.08 23.21
CA THR A 463 -0.13 -7.59 22.46
C THR A 463 -0.03 -6.08 22.44
N GLY A 464 -1.17 -5.36 22.54
CA GLY A 464 -1.21 -3.91 22.62
C GLY A 464 -1.01 -3.36 24.04
N PRO A 465 -1.07 -2.03 24.24
CA PRO A 465 -1.01 -1.42 25.56
C PRO A 465 -2.32 -1.61 26.33
N ASP A 466 -2.22 -1.71 27.64
CA ASP A 466 -3.37 -1.67 28.52
C ASP A 466 -4.20 -0.39 28.28
N VAL A 467 -5.51 -0.44 28.56
CA VAL A 467 -6.44 0.66 28.25
C VAL A 467 -6.01 1.99 28.85
N ASP A 468 -5.51 1.99 30.08
CA ASP A 468 -5.05 3.19 30.81
C ASP A 468 -3.64 3.67 30.42
N LYS A 469 -2.91 2.87 29.63
CA LYS A 469 -1.60 3.20 29.08
C LYS A 469 -1.67 3.66 27.61
N ARG A 470 -2.85 3.73 27.01
CA ARG A 470 -3.06 4.21 25.64
C ARG A 470 -2.92 5.72 25.59
N GLY A 471 -1.82 6.19 25.04
CA GLY A 471 -1.46 7.60 25.01
C GLY A 471 0.07 7.81 25.08
N GLY A 472 0.49 8.96 25.61
CA GLY A 472 1.91 9.32 25.63
C GLY A 472 2.45 9.77 24.27
N HIS A 473 1.54 10.13 23.33
CA HIS A 473 1.91 10.57 22.00
C HIS A 473 2.53 11.97 22.00
N ILE A 474 3.38 12.24 21.00
CA ILE A 474 4.01 13.54 20.76
C ILE A 474 3.58 14.02 19.37
N PHE A 475 3.15 15.27 19.25
CA PHE A 475 2.67 15.88 18.01
C PHE A 475 3.28 17.27 17.82
N VAL A 476 4.39 17.36 17.05
CA VAL A 476 5.23 18.57 17.00
C VAL A 476 5.67 18.91 15.57
N ASN A 477 5.73 20.20 15.25
CA ASN A 477 6.18 20.73 13.95
C ASN A 477 5.33 20.28 12.75
N ASN A 478 4.08 19.85 12.95
CA ASN A 478 3.22 19.44 11.84
C ASN A 478 2.52 20.65 11.19
N LEU A 479 2.25 20.55 9.90
CA LEU A 479 1.45 21.50 9.14
C LEU A 479 0.13 20.83 8.73
N LEU A 480 -0.99 21.36 9.20
CA LEU A 480 -2.32 20.85 8.89
C LEU A 480 -3.09 21.92 8.13
N THR A 481 -3.57 21.59 6.93
CA THR A 481 -4.30 22.55 6.10
C THR A 481 -5.64 22.00 5.62
N GLY A 482 -6.65 22.86 5.59
CA GLY A 482 -7.95 22.58 5.00
C GLY A 482 -8.42 23.77 4.17
N ASP A 483 -8.72 23.52 2.90
CA ASP A 483 -9.33 24.51 2.02
C ASP A 483 -10.83 24.76 2.34
N GLU A 484 -11.49 25.60 1.58
CA GLU A 484 -12.91 25.93 1.83
C GLU A 484 -13.86 24.72 1.65
N GLY A 485 -13.43 23.67 0.94
CA GLY A 485 -14.18 22.44 0.70
C GLY A 485 -13.98 21.38 1.78
N PHE A 486 -12.98 21.53 2.63
CA PHE A 486 -12.65 20.54 3.65
C PHE A 486 -13.53 20.67 4.90
N ASN A 487 -14.64 19.94 4.91
CA ASN A 487 -15.69 20.00 5.93
C ASN A 487 -15.43 19.06 7.11
N ARG A 488 -14.24 19.15 7.72
CA ARG A 488 -13.81 18.31 8.87
C ARG A 488 -12.89 19.10 9.78
N PRO A 489 -12.71 18.70 11.06
CA PRO A 489 -11.62 19.23 11.87
C PRO A 489 -10.27 18.87 11.23
N LEU A 490 -9.23 19.61 11.54
CA LEU A 490 -7.85 19.30 11.09
C LEU A 490 -7.20 18.23 11.97
N LEU A 491 -7.54 18.25 13.27
CA LEU A 491 -7.08 17.27 14.26
C LEU A 491 -8.28 16.74 15.06
N PHE A 492 -8.35 15.44 15.24
CA PHE A 492 -9.37 14.78 16.06
C PHE A 492 -8.69 13.89 17.12
N VAL A 493 -8.71 14.33 18.37
CA VAL A 493 -8.30 13.54 19.53
C VAL A 493 -9.56 12.99 20.19
N TRP A 494 -9.67 11.67 20.28
CA TRP A 494 -10.94 11.01 20.63
C TRP A 494 -10.83 9.93 21.69
N GLN A 495 -11.84 9.88 22.54
CA GLN A 495 -12.26 8.70 23.31
C GLN A 495 -13.78 8.73 23.53
N PRO A 496 -14.44 7.59 23.76
CA PRO A 496 -15.87 7.56 24.00
C PRO A 496 -16.22 8.14 25.38
N ASP A 497 -17.39 8.73 25.52
CA ASP A 497 -17.90 9.34 26.76
C ASP A 497 -17.85 8.37 27.95
N SER A 498 -18.14 7.09 27.70
CA SER A 498 -18.09 6.04 28.72
C SER A 498 -16.72 5.89 29.39
N MET A 499 -15.63 6.36 28.74
CA MET A 499 -14.29 6.33 29.34
C MET A 499 -13.99 7.56 30.19
N CYS A 500 -14.61 8.69 29.96
CA CYS A 500 -14.28 9.95 30.63
C CYS A 500 -14.59 9.91 32.15
N GLY A 501 -15.50 9.06 32.57
CA GLY A 501 -15.75 8.84 34.01
C GLY A 501 -14.55 8.25 34.77
N ARG A 502 -13.68 7.50 34.10
CA ARG A 502 -12.53 6.82 34.72
C ARG A 502 -11.16 7.26 34.21
N LEU A 503 -11.07 7.78 33.00
CA LEU A 503 -9.81 8.10 32.34
C LEU A 503 -9.87 9.46 31.66
N ARG A 504 -9.36 10.48 32.34
CA ARG A 504 -9.23 11.86 31.83
C ARG A 504 -7.78 12.27 31.57
N THR A 505 -6.83 11.34 31.72
CA THR A 505 -5.43 11.62 31.37
C THR A 505 -5.35 11.94 29.88
N PRO A 506 -4.69 13.03 29.49
CA PRO A 506 -4.49 13.38 28.08
C PRO A 506 -3.83 12.24 27.29
N GLN A 507 -4.21 12.10 26.03
CA GLN A 507 -3.60 11.09 25.13
C GLN A 507 -2.24 11.57 24.60
N LEU A 508 -2.06 12.88 24.46
CA LEU A 508 -0.78 13.48 24.06
C LEU A 508 0.02 13.84 25.33
N LYS A 509 1.31 13.48 25.29
CA LYS A 509 2.32 13.92 26.26
C LYS A 509 2.80 15.32 25.91
N GLU A 510 2.88 15.60 24.61
CA GLU A 510 3.35 16.88 24.07
C GLU A 510 2.61 17.19 22.76
N ILE A 511 2.16 18.44 22.63
CA ILE A 511 1.64 18.99 21.38
C ILE A 511 2.04 20.47 21.36
N ASP A 512 2.94 20.83 20.40
CA ASP A 512 3.43 22.20 20.27
C ASP A 512 4.06 22.45 18.89
N HIS A 513 4.27 23.72 18.56
CA HIS A 513 4.90 24.14 17.31
C HIS A 513 4.17 23.69 16.04
N ASN A 514 2.90 23.31 16.13
CA ASN A 514 2.11 22.93 14.95
C ASN A 514 1.46 24.17 14.32
N VAL A 515 1.26 24.09 13.02
CA VAL A 515 0.60 25.16 12.27
C VAL A 515 -0.67 24.63 11.63
N TYR A 516 -1.78 25.25 11.97
CA TYR A 516 -3.12 24.93 11.49
C TYR A 516 -3.57 26.04 10.54
N VAL A 517 -3.83 25.70 9.28
CA VAL A 517 -4.26 26.65 8.25
C VAL A 517 -5.62 26.27 7.74
N ARG A 518 -6.56 27.20 7.84
CA ARG A 518 -7.91 27.01 7.35
C ARG A 518 -8.26 28.11 6.36
N GLY A 519 -8.65 27.75 5.15
CA GLY A 519 -9.24 28.67 4.17
C GLY A 519 -10.57 29.25 4.66
N ALA A 520 -11.17 30.12 3.88
CA ALA A 520 -12.49 30.71 4.19
C ALA A 520 -13.58 29.62 4.10
N VAL A 521 -13.97 29.07 5.23
CA VAL A 521 -14.87 27.90 5.29
C VAL A 521 -16.32 28.33 5.52
N LYS A 522 -17.23 27.74 4.79
CA LYS A 522 -18.69 27.88 5.00
C LYS A 522 -19.24 26.84 6.01
N THR A 523 -18.38 26.13 6.73
CA THR A 523 -18.79 25.02 7.59
C THR A 523 -18.68 25.35 9.06
N SER A 524 -19.49 24.69 9.87
CA SER A 524 -19.53 24.79 11.34
C SER A 524 -18.56 23.84 12.04
N TYR A 525 -17.63 23.20 11.33
CA TYR A 525 -16.66 22.32 11.97
C TYR A 525 -15.57 23.14 12.70
N PRO A 526 -15.26 22.78 13.98
CA PRO A 526 -14.18 23.40 14.71
C PRO A 526 -12.81 23.09 14.08
N LEU A 527 -11.79 23.83 14.47
CA LEU A 527 -10.40 23.57 14.07
C LEU A 527 -9.96 22.16 14.51
N MET A 528 -10.32 21.80 15.77
CA MET A 528 -10.06 20.50 16.35
C MET A 528 -11.29 19.98 17.09
N LEU A 529 -11.45 18.67 17.12
CA LEU A 529 -12.30 17.98 18.10
C LEU A 529 -11.41 17.33 19.15
N TRP A 530 -11.73 17.52 20.43
CA TRP A 530 -10.85 17.14 21.51
C TRP A 530 -11.54 16.37 22.63
N SER A 531 -10.97 15.22 22.97
CA SER A 531 -11.39 14.35 24.07
C SER A 531 -10.20 13.54 24.63
N PRO A 532 -10.06 13.38 25.96
CA PRO A 532 -10.94 13.91 26.99
C PRO A 532 -10.67 15.38 27.26
N THR A 533 -11.64 16.07 27.87
CA THR A 533 -11.40 17.34 28.53
C THR A 533 -11.04 17.12 30.00
N PRO A 534 -10.36 18.05 30.67
CA PRO A 534 -9.99 17.91 32.09
C PRO A 534 -11.20 17.82 33.01
N SER A 535 -12.31 18.47 32.67
CA SER A 535 -13.55 18.52 33.44
C SER A 535 -14.75 18.79 32.53
N GLY A 536 -15.96 18.60 33.04
CA GLY A 536 -17.18 18.82 32.26
C GLY A 536 -17.43 17.75 31.21
N ASP A 537 -17.89 18.15 30.05
CA ASP A 537 -18.19 17.23 28.91
C ASP A 537 -16.93 16.49 28.47
N CYS A 538 -17.12 15.28 27.98
CA CYS A 538 -15.99 14.45 27.56
C CYS A 538 -15.28 15.01 26.31
N GLN A 539 -16.04 15.57 25.39
CA GLN A 539 -15.55 16.07 24.10
C GLN A 539 -15.94 17.54 23.92
N THR A 540 -15.07 18.33 23.30
CA THR A 540 -15.34 19.72 22.93
C THR A 540 -14.75 20.05 21.55
N GLY A 541 -15.36 21.05 20.89
CA GLY A 541 -14.77 21.72 19.73
C GLY A 541 -13.76 22.77 20.18
N ILE A 542 -12.68 22.92 19.46
CA ILE A 542 -11.59 23.90 19.66
C ILE A 542 -11.46 24.74 18.40
N GLU A 543 -11.62 26.05 18.52
CA GLU A 543 -11.56 26.98 17.39
C GLU A 543 -10.17 27.62 17.21
N SER A 544 -9.31 27.56 18.22
CA SER A 544 -7.99 28.17 18.20
C SER A 544 -7.01 27.51 19.16
N SER A 545 -5.70 27.74 18.97
CA SER A 545 -4.67 27.29 19.92
C SER A 545 -4.87 27.90 21.31
N ASP A 546 -5.41 29.14 21.42
CA ASP A 546 -5.72 29.77 22.70
C ASP A 546 -6.82 29.05 23.47
N GLU A 547 -7.80 28.47 22.79
CA GLU A 547 -8.84 27.67 23.45
C GLU A 547 -8.28 26.34 23.95
N LEU A 548 -7.39 25.70 23.21
CA LEU A 548 -6.72 24.49 23.68
C LEU A 548 -5.88 24.76 24.93
N ARG A 549 -5.16 25.90 24.98
CA ARG A 549 -4.38 26.32 26.17
C ARG A 549 -5.25 26.58 27.41
N LYS A 550 -6.49 27.00 27.25
CA LYS A 550 -7.41 27.12 28.40
C LYS A 550 -7.72 25.76 29.06
N LEU A 551 -7.72 24.69 28.27
CA LEU A 551 -7.92 23.32 28.79
C LEU A 551 -6.61 22.71 29.30
N TYR A 552 -5.53 22.94 28.56
CA TYR A 552 -4.19 22.40 28.82
C TYR A 552 -3.14 23.49 28.63
N PRO A 553 -2.71 24.19 29.70
CA PRO A 553 -1.86 25.36 29.61
C PRO A 553 -0.50 25.15 28.91
N ASP A 554 -0.01 23.91 28.93
CA ASP A 554 1.29 23.55 28.36
C ASP A 554 1.18 23.12 26.88
N TYR A 555 -0.04 23.13 26.28
CA TYR A 555 -0.26 22.69 24.91
C TYR A 555 -0.29 23.87 23.94
N GLU A 556 0.32 23.69 22.75
CA GLU A 556 0.39 24.68 21.65
C GLU A 556 0.83 26.07 22.12
N ILE A 557 1.80 26.14 23.02
CA ILE A 557 2.36 27.42 23.49
C ILE A 557 2.92 28.20 22.31
N ASN A 558 3.60 27.52 21.39
CA ASN A 558 4.18 28.05 20.17
C ASN A 558 3.40 27.69 18.90
N GLY A 559 2.26 27.02 19.05
CA GLY A 559 1.39 26.64 17.94
C GLY A 559 0.66 27.86 17.33
N LEU A 560 0.39 27.79 16.04
CA LEU A 560 -0.22 28.87 15.27
C LEU A 560 -1.46 28.38 14.52
N ALA A 561 -2.59 29.08 14.71
CA ALA A 561 -3.81 28.86 13.94
C ALA A 561 -4.08 30.06 13.02
N LEU A 562 -4.12 29.84 11.72
CA LEU A 562 -4.42 30.82 10.68
C LEU A 562 -5.79 30.51 10.08
N LEU A 563 -6.81 31.23 10.55
CA LEU A 563 -8.20 31.07 10.09
C LEU A 563 -8.49 32.06 8.97
N ASN A 564 -9.34 31.66 8.02
CA ASN A 564 -9.68 32.45 6.82
C ASN A 564 -8.42 32.86 6.01
N TYR A 565 -7.43 31.99 5.98
CA TYR A 565 -6.18 32.27 5.28
C TYR A 565 -6.39 32.22 3.77
N ALA A 566 -6.04 33.30 3.08
CA ALA A 566 -6.14 33.44 1.63
C ALA A 566 -4.77 33.69 0.96
N GLY A 567 -3.69 33.62 1.73
CA GLY A 567 -2.32 33.82 1.21
C GLY A 567 -1.75 32.56 0.56
N PRO A 568 -0.63 32.67 -0.15
CA PRO A 568 0.06 31.51 -0.72
C PRO A 568 0.67 30.66 0.41
N LEU A 569 0.55 29.34 0.29
CA LEU A 569 1.08 28.37 1.25
C LEU A 569 2.12 27.45 0.60
N PHE A 570 1.78 26.85 -0.51
CA PHE A 570 2.64 25.92 -1.23
C PHE A 570 3.06 26.46 -2.61
N LYS A 571 4.17 25.94 -3.15
CA LYS A 571 4.66 26.36 -4.47
C LYS A 571 3.67 26.03 -5.59
N SER A 572 3.08 24.84 -5.58
CA SER A 572 2.07 24.44 -6.57
C SER A 572 1.32 23.20 -6.12
N GLU A 573 0.13 23.36 -5.58
CA GLU A 573 -0.73 22.23 -5.20
C GLU A 573 -1.19 21.42 -6.42
N THR A 574 -1.43 22.08 -7.55
CA THR A 574 -1.85 21.43 -8.80
C THR A 574 -0.78 20.56 -9.45
N LEU A 575 0.48 20.74 -9.06
CA LEU A 575 1.63 19.94 -9.50
C LEU A 575 2.17 19.06 -8.36
N ASP A 576 1.39 18.82 -7.32
CA ASP A 576 1.78 18.05 -6.14
C ASP A 576 3.11 18.53 -5.54
N ASN A 577 3.37 19.85 -5.56
CA ASN A 577 4.54 20.47 -4.96
C ASN A 577 4.14 21.22 -3.69
N PHE A 578 4.25 20.55 -2.55
CA PHE A 578 3.91 21.07 -1.23
C PHE A 578 5.11 21.67 -0.48
N GLU A 579 6.14 22.10 -1.19
CA GLU A 579 7.17 22.96 -0.60
C GLU A 579 6.54 24.31 -0.18
N ILE A 580 6.83 24.71 1.04
CA ILE A 580 6.27 25.95 1.61
C ILE A 580 6.89 27.16 0.91
N VAL A 581 6.08 28.15 0.53
CA VAL A 581 6.57 29.41 -0.03
C VAL A 581 7.22 30.29 1.06
N ARG A 582 8.16 31.14 0.68
CA ARG A 582 8.90 32.01 1.64
C ARG A 582 8.00 33.02 2.34
N GLU A 583 6.96 33.45 1.68
CA GLU A 583 5.98 34.42 2.15
C GLU A 583 5.10 33.87 3.27
N PHE A 584 5.05 32.58 3.46
CA PHE A 584 4.26 31.95 4.51
C PHE A 584 4.92 32.13 5.88
N SER A 585 4.40 33.04 6.68
CA SER A 585 4.94 33.38 7.99
C SER A 585 4.92 32.24 9.02
N GLY A 586 3.97 31.30 8.89
CA GLY A 586 3.82 30.14 9.78
C GLY A 586 4.99 29.17 9.74
N SER A 587 5.81 29.19 8.68
CA SER A 587 6.98 28.32 8.56
C SER A 587 7.97 28.44 9.73
N ARG A 588 8.00 29.59 10.41
CA ARG A 588 8.92 29.89 11.51
C ARG A 588 8.45 29.39 12.88
N ALA A 589 7.28 28.82 12.99
CA ALA A 589 6.77 28.31 14.26
C ALA A 589 7.52 27.05 14.74
N ALA A 590 8.29 26.39 13.88
CA ALA A 590 8.96 25.12 14.18
C ALA A 590 10.09 25.24 15.21
N THR A 591 10.27 24.16 15.97
CA THR A 591 11.41 23.95 16.88
C THR A 591 12.41 22.95 16.32
N GLU A 592 13.57 22.82 16.98
CA GLU A 592 14.58 21.80 16.65
C GLU A 592 14.02 20.39 16.84
N LEU A 593 14.31 19.49 15.89
CA LEU A 593 13.93 18.09 15.99
C LEU A 593 14.85 17.33 16.94
N PRO A 594 14.33 16.30 17.64
CA PRO A 594 15.17 15.30 18.27
C PRO A 594 16.19 14.72 17.28
N ALA A 595 17.41 14.49 17.73
CA ALA A 595 18.51 14.07 16.85
C ALA A 595 18.21 12.75 16.09
N GLU A 596 17.54 11.81 16.75
CA GLU A 596 17.09 10.56 16.15
C GLU A 596 16.07 10.78 15.03
N ILE A 597 15.10 11.69 15.21
CA ILE A 597 14.12 12.03 14.19
C ILE A 597 14.81 12.70 12.99
N GLY A 598 15.69 13.66 13.26
CA GLY A 598 16.50 14.30 12.22
C GLY A 598 17.32 13.31 11.39
N LYS A 599 17.89 12.27 12.03
CA LYS A 599 18.62 11.19 11.35
C LYS A 599 17.70 10.35 10.46
N LEU A 600 16.53 9.97 10.94
CA LEU A 600 15.54 9.18 10.16
C LEU A 600 15.08 9.95 8.91
N LEU A 601 14.93 11.27 9.01
CA LEU A 601 14.56 12.12 7.90
C LEU A 601 15.73 12.49 6.96
N GLY A 602 16.94 11.97 7.20
CA GLY A 602 18.14 12.30 6.42
C GLY A 602 18.60 13.75 6.56
N ARG A 603 18.23 14.44 7.66
CA ARG A 603 18.52 15.86 7.87
C ARG A 603 19.77 16.07 8.71
N GLN A 604 20.64 16.98 8.25
CA GLN A 604 21.84 17.36 9.00
C GLN A 604 21.52 18.40 10.08
N LYS A 605 22.24 18.39 11.20
CA LYS A 605 22.08 19.24 12.41
C LYS A 605 21.97 20.76 12.21
N LYS A 606 22.11 21.29 11.01
CA LYS A 606 22.08 22.73 10.72
C LYS A 606 20.98 23.16 9.76
N SER A 607 19.95 22.35 9.59
CA SER A 607 18.82 22.74 8.75
C SER A 607 17.99 23.84 9.44
N VAL A 608 17.53 24.79 8.66
CA VAL A 608 16.56 25.79 9.10
C VAL A 608 15.33 25.07 9.67
N HIS A 609 14.87 25.49 10.85
CA HIS A 609 13.64 24.94 11.43
C HIS A 609 12.45 25.35 10.56
N TYR A 610 11.60 24.39 10.21
CA TYR A 610 10.38 24.60 9.44
C TYR A 610 9.31 23.59 9.85
N VAL A 611 8.05 23.96 9.71
CA VAL A 611 6.91 23.05 9.92
C VAL A 611 6.63 22.21 8.68
N GLY A 612 6.03 21.05 8.88
CA GLY A 612 5.64 20.18 7.76
C GLY A 612 6.78 19.37 7.14
N ALA A 613 6.46 18.60 6.12
CA ALA A 613 7.35 17.59 5.53
C ALA A 613 8.52 18.18 4.72
N TYR A 614 8.31 19.30 4.04
CA TYR A 614 9.31 19.90 3.15
C TYR A 614 9.80 21.24 3.64
N PRO A 615 11.08 21.57 3.42
CA PRO A 615 11.63 22.88 3.78
C PRO A 615 10.95 24.00 3.00
N VAL A 616 11.12 25.21 3.51
CA VAL A 616 10.75 26.42 2.77
C VAL A 616 11.57 26.48 1.50
N GLY A 617 10.90 26.61 0.35
CA GLY A 617 11.55 26.69 -0.95
C GLY A 617 12.61 27.78 -1.03
N GLN A 618 13.77 27.45 -1.57
CA GLN A 618 14.89 28.39 -1.79
C GLN A 618 14.64 29.31 -2.97
#